data_57396faa4399d65c377a0c8806675db7
#
_entry.id   57396faa4399d65c377a0c8806675db7
#
_cell.length_a   1.000
_cell.length_b   1.000
_cell.length_c   1.000
_cell.angle_alpha   90.00
_cell.angle_beta   90.00
_cell.angle_gamma   90.00
#
_symmetry.space_group_name_H-M   'P 1'
#
loop_
_entity.id
_entity.type
_entity.pdbx_description
1 polymer ?
#
loop_
_entity_poly.entity_id
_entity_poly.type
_entity_poly.pdbx_seq_one_letter_code
_entity_poly.pdbx_strand_id
1 'polypeptide(L)'
;YDPFFNVRETLRIQSGYFGLRHNDSWIDEIMHHLDLTPHANKNTQSLSGGMKRRLLVAQALVHKPPVIVLDEPTAGVDVDLRRSLWAFISRLNREGHTILLTTHYLEEAEALCGRIAMLKSGRIVACDTTRNLLQLTSEHCAQLRLDNETVPENWQARLLHGADGSWRINFSDYAELETLLADLRGAGIRVTEMQLHEPDLEDVFTDIMKRT
;
A
#
# COMPACT_ATOMS: atom_id res chain seq x y z
N TYR A 1 27.86 7.98 -6.17
CA TYR A 1 27.46 9.33 -6.64
C TYR A 1 28.70 10.11 -7.00
N ASP A 2 28.71 10.62 -8.24
CA ASP A 2 29.82 11.42 -8.72
C ASP A 2 29.79 12.82 -8.04
N PRO A 3 30.87 13.24 -7.37
CA PRO A 3 30.91 14.50 -6.63
C PRO A 3 30.86 15.74 -7.51
N PHE A 4 31.04 15.60 -8.81
CA PHE A 4 31.11 16.71 -9.72
C PHE A 4 29.80 17.16 -10.32
N PHE A 5 28.73 16.34 -10.17
CA PHE A 5 27.44 16.60 -10.81
C PHE A 5 26.33 16.94 -9.80
N ASN A 6 25.45 17.80 -10.23
CA ASN A 6 24.17 18.04 -9.53
C ASN A 6 23.11 17.00 -9.96
N VAL A 7 21.93 17.05 -9.30
CA VAL A 7 20.83 16.11 -9.56
C VAL A 7 20.42 16.08 -11.03
N ARG A 8 20.19 17.24 -11.63
CA ARG A 8 19.76 17.37 -13.03
C ARG A 8 20.82 16.86 -14.00
N GLU A 9 22.07 17.23 -13.77
CA GLU A 9 23.18 16.77 -14.61
C GLU A 9 23.35 15.26 -14.55
N THR A 10 23.22 14.67 -13.36
CA THR A 10 23.27 13.22 -13.19
C THR A 10 22.20 12.53 -14.03
N LEU A 11 20.96 13.03 -14.04
CA LEU A 11 19.87 12.46 -14.83
C LEU A 11 20.08 12.66 -16.34
N ARG A 12 20.63 13.81 -16.76
CA ARG A 12 20.99 14.05 -18.18
C ARG A 12 22.09 13.11 -18.66
N ILE A 13 23.13 12.89 -17.84
CA ILE A 13 24.20 11.95 -18.14
C ILE A 13 23.64 10.53 -18.26
N GLN A 14 22.82 10.12 -17.29
CA GLN A 14 22.16 8.82 -17.33
C GLN A 14 21.30 8.64 -18.57
N SER A 15 20.51 9.66 -18.95
CA SER A 15 19.74 9.69 -20.19
C SER A 15 20.63 9.51 -21.42
N GLY A 16 21.79 10.18 -21.43
CA GLY A 16 22.78 10.10 -22.50
C GLY A 16 23.38 8.71 -22.68
N TYR A 17 23.61 7.94 -21.58
CA TYR A 17 24.08 6.56 -21.65
C TYR A 17 23.11 5.64 -22.41
N PHE A 18 21.81 5.94 -22.37
CA PHE A 18 20.79 5.24 -23.16
C PHE A 18 20.53 5.85 -24.54
N GLY A 19 21.38 6.79 -24.98
CA GLY A 19 21.28 7.42 -26.29
C GLY A 19 20.14 8.42 -26.43
N LEU A 20 19.46 8.79 -25.36
CA LEU A 20 18.35 9.73 -25.40
C LEU A 20 18.88 11.18 -25.40
N ARG A 21 18.58 11.91 -26.48
CA ARG A 21 18.86 13.35 -26.62
C ARG A 21 17.59 14.14 -26.38
N HIS A 22 17.69 15.34 -25.79
CA HIS A 22 16.54 16.24 -25.54
C HIS A 22 15.46 15.63 -24.65
N ASN A 23 15.86 14.93 -23.58
CA ASN A 23 14.96 14.25 -22.64
C ASN A 23 14.60 15.12 -21.41
N ASP A 24 14.83 16.43 -21.48
CA ASP A 24 14.70 17.34 -20.34
C ASP A 24 13.27 17.40 -19.78
N SER A 25 12.25 17.39 -20.65
CA SER A 25 10.86 17.41 -20.21
C SER A 25 10.49 16.20 -19.35
N TRP A 26 10.99 15.01 -19.72
CA TRP A 26 10.80 13.80 -18.94
C TRP A 26 11.61 13.80 -17.64
N ILE A 27 12.86 14.32 -17.68
CA ILE A 27 13.69 14.50 -16.49
C ILE A 27 12.99 15.46 -15.50
N ASP A 28 12.42 16.57 -15.98
CA ASP A 28 11.67 17.51 -15.14
C ASP A 28 10.46 16.87 -14.50
N GLU A 29 9.73 16.06 -15.25
CA GLU A 29 8.57 15.32 -14.76
C GLU A 29 8.95 14.31 -13.67
N ILE A 30 9.98 13.50 -13.89
CA ILE A 30 10.51 12.56 -12.88
C ILE A 30 10.93 13.33 -11.63
N MET A 31 11.68 14.42 -11.78
CA MET A 31 12.14 15.22 -10.63
C MET A 31 10.95 15.80 -9.85
N HIS A 32 9.89 16.22 -10.54
CA HIS A 32 8.67 16.73 -9.89
C HIS A 32 8.00 15.65 -9.02
N HIS A 33 7.75 14.47 -9.58
CA HIS A 33 7.10 13.38 -8.85
C HIS A 33 7.92 12.79 -7.71
N LEU A 34 9.24 12.93 -7.77
CA LEU A 34 10.17 12.47 -6.73
C LEU A 34 10.61 13.59 -5.78
N ASP A 35 9.96 14.77 -5.84
CA ASP A 35 10.31 15.94 -5.03
C ASP A 35 11.81 16.28 -5.08
N LEU A 36 12.39 16.17 -6.27
CA LEU A 36 13.78 16.52 -6.55
C LEU A 36 13.92 17.90 -7.23
N THR A 37 12.83 18.50 -7.71
CA THR A 37 12.83 19.79 -8.41
C THR A 37 13.49 20.92 -7.60
N PRO A 38 13.20 21.09 -6.28
CA PRO A 38 13.86 22.12 -5.47
C PRO A 38 15.36 21.89 -5.29
N HIS A 39 15.81 20.68 -5.59
CA HIS A 39 17.18 20.22 -5.40
C HIS A 39 17.92 19.97 -6.73
N ALA A 40 17.35 20.36 -7.86
CA ALA A 40 17.87 20.10 -9.20
C ALA A 40 19.35 20.49 -9.38
N ASN A 41 19.75 21.63 -8.80
CA ASN A 41 21.11 22.16 -8.87
C ASN A 41 21.98 21.79 -7.67
N LYS A 42 21.46 20.97 -6.72
CA LYS A 42 22.21 20.55 -5.54
C LYS A 42 23.17 19.43 -5.90
N ASN A 43 24.40 19.52 -5.37
CA ASN A 43 25.39 18.46 -5.57
C ASN A 43 24.91 17.14 -4.96
N THR A 44 25.09 16.02 -5.68
CA THR A 44 24.60 14.71 -5.29
C THR A 44 25.19 14.21 -3.97
N GLN A 45 26.41 14.59 -3.62
CA GLN A 45 27.03 14.23 -2.34
C GLN A 45 26.30 14.87 -1.15
N SER A 46 25.79 16.09 -1.31
CA SER A 46 25.12 16.87 -0.24
C SER A 46 23.64 16.46 -0.02
N LEU A 47 23.15 15.46 -0.73
CA LEU A 47 21.81 14.93 -0.59
C LEU A 47 21.68 14.09 0.68
N SER A 48 20.52 14.17 1.34
CA SER A 48 20.16 13.22 2.40
C SER A 48 20.04 11.79 1.87
N GLY A 49 20.02 10.79 2.75
CA GLY A 49 19.86 9.38 2.36
C GLY A 49 18.57 9.15 1.57
N GLY A 50 17.45 9.73 2.00
CA GLY A 50 16.17 9.64 1.28
C GLY A 50 16.21 10.32 -0.08
N MET A 51 16.85 11.49 -0.20
CA MET A 51 17.01 12.16 -1.50
C MET A 51 17.91 11.36 -2.46
N LYS A 52 18.96 10.72 -1.94
CA LYS A 52 19.82 9.83 -2.74
C LYS A 52 19.01 8.63 -3.27
N ARG A 53 18.16 8.03 -2.44
CA ARG A 53 17.29 6.93 -2.86
C ARG A 53 16.32 7.37 -3.96
N ARG A 54 15.69 8.54 -3.82
CA ARG A 54 14.83 9.13 -4.85
C ARG A 54 15.58 9.40 -6.15
N LEU A 55 16.83 9.87 -6.09
CA LEU A 55 17.67 10.06 -7.26
C LEU A 55 18.00 8.72 -7.96
N LEU A 56 18.21 7.63 -7.21
CA LEU A 56 18.40 6.29 -7.80
C LEU A 56 17.14 5.83 -8.55
N VAL A 57 15.96 6.04 -7.97
CA VAL A 57 14.68 5.75 -8.65
C VAL A 57 14.57 6.59 -9.92
N ALA A 58 14.88 7.89 -9.85
CA ALA A 58 14.89 8.77 -11.03
C ALA A 58 15.83 8.28 -12.15
N GLN A 59 17.04 7.84 -11.79
CA GLN A 59 18.00 7.27 -12.75
C GLN A 59 17.48 6.00 -13.42
N ALA A 60 16.77 5.14 -12.68
CA ALA A 60 16.17 3.93 -13.23
C ALA A 60 15.02 4.22 -14.21
N LEU A 61 14.35 5.37 -14.08
CA LEU A 61 13.18 5.74 -14.87
C LEU A 61 13.53 6.62 -16.08
N VAL A 62 14.71 7.25 -16.09
CA VAL A 62 15.06 8.30 -17.07
C VAL A 62 15.02 7.84 -18.52
N HIS A 63 15.25 6.56 -18.78
CA HIS A 63 15.28 5.96 -20.12
C HIS A 63 13.97 5.25 -20.49
N LYS A 64 12.91 5.40 -19.71
CA LYS A 64 11.58 4.80 -19.95
C LYS A 64 11.66 3.28 -20.20
N PRO A 65 12.23 2.48 -19.29
CA PRO A 65 12.38 1.04 -19.52
C PRO A 65 11.00 0.36 -19.58
N PRO A 66 10.82 -0.67 -20.43
CA PRO A 66 9.56 -1.40 -20.50
C PRO A 66 9.25 -2.21 -19.24
N VAL A 67 10.28 -2.57 -18.48
CA VAL A 67 10.17 -3.26 -17.18
C VAL A 67 10.93 -2.45 -16.13
N ILE A 68 10.26 -2.18 -15.01
CA ILE A 68 10.78 -1.42 -13.88
C ILE A 68 10.75 -2.31 -12.65
N VAL A 69 11.88 -2.44 -11.95
CA VAL A 69 11.98 -3.17 -10.68
C VAL A 69 12.24 -2.15 -9.58
N LEU A 70 11.34 -2.09 -8.61
CA LEU A 70 11.40 -1.18 -7.47
C LEU A 70 11.48 -1.99 -6.17
N ASP A 71 12.59 -1.83 -5.46
CA ASP A 71 12.78 -2.49 -4.17
C ASP A 71 12.48 -1.49 -3.04
N GLU A 72 11.38 -1.72 -2.32
CA GLU A 72 10.88 -0.87 -1.23
C GLU A 72 10.90 0.65 -1.57
N PRO A 73 10.26 1.10 -2.65
CA PRO A 73 10.45 2.47 -3.17
C PRO A 73 10.00 3.57 -2.21
N THR A 74 9.10 3.27 -1.29
CA THR A 74 8.52 4.25 -0.35
C THR A 74 9.05 4.12 1.07
N ALA A 75 10.02 3.23 1.34
CA ALA A 75 10.57 3.09 2.68
C ALA A 75 11.25 4.38 3.16
N GLY A 76 10.82 4.88 4.33
CA GLY A 76 11.33 6.11 4.92
C GLY A 76 10.88 7.40 4.20
N VAL A 77 9.84 7.33 3.38
CA VAL A 77 9.23 8.47 2.68
C VAL A 77 8.02 8.95 3.48
N ASP A 78 7.83 10.27 3.57
CA ASP A 78 6.64 10.87 4.19
C ASP A 78 5.34 10.55 3.40
N VAL A 79 4.19 10.78 4.04
CA VAL A 79 2.88 10.37 3.50
C VAL A 79 2.55 11.05 2.17
N ASP A 80 2.83 12.35 2.04
CA ASP A 80 2.45 13.12 0.85
C ASP A 80 3.31 12.70 -0.36
N LEU A 81 4.60 12.54 -0.14
CA LEU A 81 5.51 12.08 -1.17
C LEU A 81 5.23 10.61 -1.55
N ARG A 82 4.85 9.76 -0.60
CA ARG A 82 4.42 8.38 -0.86
C ARG A 82 3.23 8.36 -1.82
N ARG A 83 2.20 9.17 -1.56
CA ARG A 83 1.03 9.29 -2.43
C ARG A 83 1.39 9.77 -3.84
N SER A 84 2.28 10.76 -3.94
CA SER A 84 2.77 11.26 -5.22
C SER A 84 3.50 10.17 -6.01
N LEU A 85 4.36 9.39 -5.34
CA LEU A 85 5.08 8.28 -5.97
C LEU A 85 4.13 7.15 -6.40
N TRP A 86 3.13 6.81 -5.61
CA TRP A 86 2.11 5.83 -5.98
C TRP A 86 1.32 6.26 -7.22
N ALA A 87 0.89 7.51 -7.27
CA ALA A 87 0.20 8.06 -8.44
C ALA A 87 1.09 7.99 -9.70
N PHE A 88 2.39 8.28 -9.55
CA PHE A 88 3.35 8.21 -10.63
C PHE A 88 3.58 6.77 -11.12
N ILE A 89 3.80 5.81 -10.21
CA ILE A 89 3.96 4.38 -10.51
C ILE A 89 2.71 3.84 -11.23
N SER A 90 1.52 4.16 -10.71
CA SER A 90 0.25 3.74 -11.33
C SER A 90 0.07 4.32 -12.74
N ARG A 91 0.53 5.55 -12.97
CA ARG A 91 0.50 6.15 -14.31
C ARG A 91 1.45 5.42 -15.25
N LEU A 92 2.69 5.17 -14.85
CA LEU A 92 3.65 4.42 -15.67
C LEU A 92 3.11 3.03 -16.07
N ASN A 93 2.45 2.36 -15.14
CA ASN A 93 1.82 1.07 -15.43
C ASN A 93 0.69 1.20 -16.48
N ARG A 94 -0.17 2.23 -16.36
CA ARG A 94 -1.20 2.52 -17.38
C ARG A 94 -0.63 2.91 -18.75
N GLU A 95 0.55 3.52 -18.78
CA GLU A 95 1.29 3.86 -20.01
C GLU A 95 1.98 2.64 -20.65
N GLY A 96 1.86 1.45 -20.04
CA GLY A 96 2.33 0.18 -20.60
C GLY A 96 3.64 -0.34 -20.01
N HIS A 97 4.18 0.29 -18.97
CA HIS A 97 5.34 -0.23 -18.26
C HIS A 97 4.94 -1.40 -17.36
N THR A 98 5.70 -2.49 -17.40
CA THR A 98 5.57 -3.59 -16.43
C THR A 98 6.34 -3.23 -15.16
N ILE A 99 5.69 -3.28 -14.01
CA ILE A 99 6.30 -2.90 -12.74
C ILE A 99 6.34 -4.10 -11.81
N LEU A 100 7.53 -4.45 -11.34
CA LEU A 100 7.76 -5.39 -10.26
C LEU A 100 8.14 -4.58 -9.01
N LEU A 101 7.33 -4.70 -7.96
CA LEU A 101 7.49 -3.97 -6.72
C LEU A 101 7.73 -4.95 -5.58
N THR A 102 8.74 -4.71 -4.73
CA THR A 102 8.85 -5.35 -3.44
C THR A 102 8.51 -4.34 -2.34
N THR A 103 7.74 -4.77 -1.36
CA THR A 103 7.37 -3.94 -0.22
C THR A 103 7.02 -4.80 0.99
N HIS A 104 7.19 -4.25 2.18
CA HIS A 104 6.64 -4.78 3.42
C HIS A 104 5.40 -4.00 3.88
N TYR A 105 4.99 -2.97 3.16
CA TYR A 105 3.76 -2.23 3.39
C TYR A 105 2.63 -2.86 2.59
N LEU A 106 1.72 -3.56 3.27
CA LEU A 106 0.60 -4.27 2.63
C LEU A 106 -0.36 -3.30 1.94
N GLU A 107 -0.59 -2.11 2.52
CA GLU A 107 -1.36 -1.03 1.90
C GLU A 107 -0.79 -0.61 0.53
N GLU A 108 0.54 -0.55 0.39
CA GLU A 108 1.20 -0.23 -0.88
C GLU A 108 0.97 -1.32 -1.93
N ALA A 109 1.10 -2.59 -1.52
CA ALA A 109 0.84 -3.73 -2.38
C ALA A 109 -0.61 -3.76 -2.85
N GLU A 110 -1.56 -3.50 -1.96
CA GLU A 110 -2.99 -3.44 -2.26
C GLU A 110 -3.34 -2.30 -3.23
N ALA A 111 -2.78 -1.11 -2.99
CA ALA A 111 -3.07 0.07 -3.80
C ALA A 111 -2.47 0.02 -5.22
N LEU A 112 -1.31 -0.63 -5.39
CA LEU A 112 -0.53 -0.55 -6.64
C LEU A 112 -0.53 -1.83 -7.46
N CYS A 113 -0.69 -3.01 -6.83
CA CYS A 113 -0.44 -4.28 -7.47
C CYS A 113 -1.73 -4.98 -7.90
N GLY A 114 -1.85 -5.32 -9.17
CA GLY A 114 -2.94 -6.17 -9.67
C GLY A 114 -2.74 -7.66 -9.32
N ARG A 115 -1.50 -8.08 -9.07
CA ARG A 115 -1.11 -9.43 -8.60
C ARG A 115 -0.06 -9.31 -7.52
N ILE A 116 -0.16 -10.16 -6.51
CA ILE A 116 0.72 -10.17 -5.35
C ILE A 116 1.26 -11.58 -5.14
N ALA A 117 2.56 -11.68 -4.87
CA ALA A 117 3.21 -12.89 -4.41
C ALA A 117 3.67 -12.68 -2.96
N MET A 118 3.20 -13.51 -2.03
CA MET A 118 3.62 -13.47 -0.63
C MET A 118 4.76 -14.46 -0.40
N LEU A 119 5.82 -13.99 0.24
CA LEU A 119 7.02 -14.78 0.50
C LEU A 119 7.18 -15.07 1.98
N LYS A 120 7.52 -16.33 2.32
CA LYS A 120 7.93 -16.75 3.66
C LYS A 120 9.16 -17.64 3.56
N SER A 121 10.22 -17.29 4.26
CA SER A 121 11.48 -18.07 4.28
C SER A 121 12.03 -18.42 2.88
N GLY A 122 11.97 -17.45 1.94
CA GLY A 122 12.47 -17.61 0.57
C GLY A 122 11.57 -18.43 -0.37
N ARG A 123 10.34 -18.76 0.05
CA ARG A 123 9.37 -19.51 -0.75
C ARG A 123 8.11 -18.68 -0.96
N ILE A 124 7.52 -18.80 -2.15
CA ILE A 124 6.21 -18.21 -2.42
C ILE A 124 5.15 -19.08 -1.73
N VAL A 125 4.42 -18.49 -0.78
CA VAL A 125 3.35 -19.15 -0.03
C VAL A 125 1.95 -18.83 -0.58
N ALA A 126 1.81 -17.71 -1.31
CA ALA A 126 0.61 -17.36 -2.07
C ALA A 126 1.01 -16.51 -3.27
N CYS A 127 0.29 -16.66 -4.40
CA CYS A 127 0.48 -15.82 -5.57
C CYS A 127 -0.82 -15.77 -6.38
N ASP A 128 -1.54 -14.66 -6.30
CA ASP A 128 -2.80 -14.46 -7.04
C ASP A 128 -3.04 -12.97 -7.32
N THR A 129 -4.19 -12.66 -7.93
CA THR A 129 -4.66 -11.29 -8.06
C THR A 129 -4.98 -10.71 -6.67
N THR A 130 -4.79 -9.40 -6.51
CA THR A 130 -5.14 -8.70 -5.25
C THR A 130 -6.58 -8.98 -4.86
N ARG A 131 -7.50 -8.95 -5.81
CA ARG A 131 -8.92 -9.27 -5.60
C ARG A 131 -9.15 -10.67 -5.05
N ASN A 132 -8.50 -11.69 -5.66
CA ASN A 132 -8.67 -13.08 -5.21
C ASN A 132 -8.08 -13.28 -3.81
N LEU A 133 -6.93 -12.65 -3.52
CA LEU A 133 -6.32 -12.72 -2.19
C LEU A 133 -7.24 -12.13 -1.11
N LEU A 134 -7.82 -10.96 -1.35
CA LEU A 134 -8.80 -10.35 -0.43
C LEU A 134 -10.04 -11.23 -0.21
N GLN A 135 -10.44 -12.01 -1.23
CA GLN A 135 -11.55 -12.96 -1.11
C GLN A 135 -11.21 -14.25 -0.33
N LEU A 136 -9.92 -14.54 -0.07
CA LEU A 136 -9.53 -15.69 0.75
C LEU A 136 -9.93 -15.52 2.23
N THR A 137 -10.02 -14.28 2.67
CA THR A 137 -10.56 -13.92 4.00
C THR A 137 -11.98 -13.42 3.77
N SER A 138 -12.95 -14.33 3.83
CA SER A 138 -14.37 -14.05 3.55
C SER A 138 -15.11 -13.39 4.73
N GLU A 139 -14.41 -12.98 5.76
CA GLU A 139 -15.03 -12.45 6.97
C GLU A 139 -14.91 -10.91 6.99
N HIS A 140 -16.05 -10.26 6.77
CA HIS A 140 -16.21 -8.85 7.13
C HIS A 140 -16.16 -8.70 8.65
N CYS A 141 -15.63 -7.60 9.14
CA CYS A 141 -15.65 -7.27 10.56
C CYS A 141 -16.56 -6.07 10.82
N ALA A 142 -17.50 -6.20 11.75
CA ALA A 142 -18.24 -5.07 12.29
C ALA A 142 -17.74 -4.77 13.69
N GLN A 143 -17.35 -3.51 13.91
CA GLN A 143 -17.06 -2.98 15.23
C GLN A 143 -18.25 -2.13 15.68
N LEU A 144 -18.83 -2.49 16.84
CA LEU A 144 -20.04 -1.90 17.38
C LEU A 144 -19.75 -1.27 18.74
N ARG A 145 -20.30 -0.08 19.00
CA ARG A 145 -20.46 0.44 20.37
C ARG A 145 -21.92 0.35 20.76
N LEU A 146 -22.13 -0.24 21.92
CA LEU A 146 -23.47 -0.44 22.46
C LEU A 146 -23.67 0.49 23.67
N ASP A 147 -24.92 0.87 23.94
CA ASP A 147 -25.29 1.64 25.13
C ASP A 147 -25.32 0.80 26.38
N ASN A 148 -25.15 -0.51 26.26
CA ASN A 148 -25.12 -1.50 27.36
C ASN A 148 -23.94 -2.47 27.14
N GLU A 149 -23.34 -2.95 28.22
CA GLU A 149 -22.23 -3.93 28.18
C GLU A 149 -22.72 -5.36 28.03
N THR A 150 -24.04 -5.61 28.11
CA THR A 150 -24.62 -6.94 27.97
C THR A 150 -25.10 -7.18 26.55
N VAL A 151 -24.76 -8.34 26.00
CA VAL A 151 -25.21 -8.79 24.68
C VAL A 151 -26.09 -10.02 24.79
N PRO A 152 -27.04 -10.28 23.86
CA PRO A 152 -27.88 -11.44 23.86
C PRO A 152 -27.06 -12.74 23.91
N GLU A 153 -27.57 -13.78 24.64
CA GLU A 153 -26.86 -15.05 24.88
C GLU A 153 -26.42 -15.74 23.58
N ASN A 154 -27.26 -15.69 22.54
CA ASN A 154 -26.96 -16.28 21.23
C ASN A 154 -25.77 -15.63 20.50
N TRP A 155 -25.39 -14.42 20.91
CA TRP A 155 -24.28 -13.68 20.30
C TRP A 155 -23.02 -13.59 21.19
N GLN A 156 -23.08 -13.97 22.46
CA GLN A 156 -21.94 -13.87 23.40
C GLN A 156 -20.69 -14.65 22.94
N ALA A 157 -20.87 -15.81 22.30
CA ALA A 157 -19.74 -16.61 21.81
C ALA A 157 -19.08 -16.03 20.55
N ARG A 158 -19.76 -15.13 19.86
CA ARG A 158 -19.31 -14.57 18.56
C ARG A 158 -18.89 -13.11 18.64
N LEU A 159 -19.43 -12.37 19.60
CA LEU A 159 -19.06 -10.99 19.85
C LEU A 159 -17.85 -10.94 20.78
N LEU A 160 -16.76 -10.37 20.29
CA LEU A 160 -15.53 -10.17 21.04
C LEU A 160 -15.51 -8.77 21.64
N HIS A 161 -15.41 -8.69 22.99
CA HIS A 161 -15.31 -7.40 23.68
C HIS A 161 -13.89 -6.87 23.61
N GLY A 162 -13.70 -5.67 23.04
CA GLY A 162 -12.43 -4.99 22.95
C GLY A 162 -12.08 -4.21 24.23
N ALA A 163 -10.80 -3.96 24.47
CA ALA A 163 -10.33 -3.16 25.60
C ALA A 163 -10.79 -1.69 25.57
N ASP A 164 -11.24 -1.21 24.42
CA ASP A 164 -11.79 0.14 24.17
C ASP A 164 -13.32 0.24 24.42
N GLY A 165 -13.94 -0.84 24.94
CA GLY A 165 -15.37 -0.91 25.18
C GLY A 165 -16.20 -1.17 23.92
N SER A 166 -15.58 -1.46 22.78
CA SER A 166 -16.26 -1.86 21.55
C SER A 166 -16.49 -3.36 21.49
N TRP A 167 -17.47 -3.77 20.70
CA TRP A 167 -17.76 -5.17 20.38
C TRP A 167 -17.39 -5.44 18.92
N ARG A 168 -16.72 -6.55 18.62
CA ARG A 168 -16.36 -6.98 17.27
C ARG A 168 -17.01 -8.28 16.91
N ILE A 169 -17.52 -8.37 15.71
CA ILE A 169 -18.04 -9.60 15.11
C ILE A 169 -17.50 -9.76 13.70
N ASN A 170 -17.05 -10.96 13.40
CA ASN A 170 -16.73 -11.36 12.03
C ASN A 170 -17.97 -12.04 11.44
N PHE A 171 -18.30 -11.72 10.19
CA PHE A 171 -19.46 -12.26 9.47
C PHE A 171 -19.14 -12.43 7.99
N SER A 172 -19.75 -13.45 7.37
CA SER A 172 -19.53 -13.75 5.94
C SER A 172 -20.64 -13.19 5.05
N ASP A 173 -21.82 -12.89 5.63
CA ASP A 173 -22.98 -12.38 4.91
C ASP A 173 -23.61 -11.23 5.71
N TYR A 174 -23.98 -10.16 5.01
CA TYR A 174 -24.69 -9.02 5.59
C TYR A 174 -26.02 -9.38 6.23
N ALA A 175 -26.70 -10.46 5.77
CA ALA A 175 -27.91 -10.99 6.43
C ALA A 175 -27.66 -11.40 7.88
N GLU A 176 -26.47 -11.86 8.21
CA GLU A 176 -26.06 -12.19 9.56
C GLU A 176 -25.92 -10.92 10.42
N LEU A 177 -25.32 -9.87 9.88
CA LEU A 177 -25.24 -8.57 10.55
C LEU A 177 -26.65 -7.97 10.78
N GLU A 178 -27.55 -8.07 9.79
CA GLU A 178 -28.94 -7.64 9.94
C GLU A 178 -29.63 -8.38 11.07
N THR A 179 -29.42 -9.69 11.19
CA THR A 179 -29.98 -10.52 12.27
C THR A 179 -29.44 -10.08 13.63
N LEU A 180 -28.12 -9.84 13.75
CA LEU A 180 -27.51 -9.32 14.97
C LEU A 180 -28.14 -7.97 15.38
N LEU A 181 -28.27 -7.05 14.44
CA LEU A 181 -28.85 -5.73 14.73
C LEU A 181 -30.33 -5.81 15.14
N ALA A 182 -31.08 -6.73 14.55
CA ALA A 182 -32.48 -7.00 14.94
C ALA A 182 -32.58 -7.58 16.36
N ASP A 183 -31.72 -8.55 16.69
CA ASP A 183 -31.68 -9.17 18.02
C ASP A 183 -31.27 -8.17 19.12
N LEU A 184 -30.24 -7.35 18.86
CA LEU A 184 -29.85 -6.26 19.77
C LEU A 184 -31.00 -5.29 20.02
N ARG A 185 -31.69 -4.87 18.96
CA ARG A 185 -32.88 -4.00 19.08
C ARG A 185 -34.00 -4.66 19.86
N GLY A 186 -34.26 -5.96 19.62
CA GLY A 186 -35.26 -6.75 20.31
C GLY A 186 -34.95 -6.89 21.81
N ALA A 187 -33.70 -6.94 22.20
CA ALA A 187 -33.23 -6.93 23.58
C ALA A 187 -33.19 -5.52 24.21
N GLY A 188 -33.58 -4.47 23.49
CA GLY A 188 -33.59 -3.10 24.00
C GLY A 188 -32.18 -2.44 24.00
N ILE A 189 -31.20 -3.05 23.34
CA ILE A 189 -29.84 -2.58 23.26
C ILE A 189 -29.67 -1.69 22.01
N ARG A 190 -29.11 -0.49 22.18
CA ARG A 190 -28.86 0.42 21.06
C ARG A 190 -27.43 0.38 20.61
N VAL A 191 -27.24 0.31 19.30
CA VAL A 191 -25.95 0.56 18.66
C VAL A 191 -25.75 2.07 18.58
N THR A 192 -24.75 2.60 19.27
CA THR A 192 -24.41 4.03 19.29
C THR A 192 -23.41 4.39 18.19
N GLU A 193 -22.56 3.45 17.81
CA GLU A 193 -21.58 3.62 16.73
C GLU A 193 -21.39 2.25 16.05
N MET A 194 -21.24 2.26 14.74
CA MET A 194 -20.92 1.07 13.95
C MET A 194 -19.90 1.42 12.88
N GLN A 195 -18.83 0.64 12.82
CA GLN A 195 -17.83 0.71 11.76
C GLN A 195 -17.73 -0.65 11.09
N LEU A 196 -17.79 -0.65 9.76
CA LEU A 196 -17.58 -1.86 8.96
C LEU A 196 -16.16 -1.83 8.42
N HIS A 197 -15.45 -2.90 8.64
CA HIS A 197 -14.12 -3.13 8.08
C HIS A 197 -14.22 -4.22 7.03
N GLU A 198 -13.88 -3.89 5.81
CA GLU A 198 -13.65 -4.88 4.76
C GLU A 198 -12.30 -5.56 5.03
N PRO A 199 -12.14 -6.86 4.71
CA PRO A 199 -10.86 -7.54 4.81
C PRO A 199 -9.80 -6.79 4.02
N ASP A 200 -8.65 -6.56 4.62
CA ASP A 200 -7.48 -5.99 3.97
C ASP A 200 -6.40 -7.06 3.74
N LEU A 201 -5.34 -6.69 3.03
CA LEU A 201 -4.23 -7.60 2.81
C LEU A 201 -3.48 -7.97 4.10
N GLU A 202 -3.59 -7.20 5.17
CA GLU A 202 -2.97 -7.49 6.46
C GLU A 202 -3.63 -8.69 7.14
N ASP A 203 -4.96 -8.76 7.06
CA ASP A 203 -5.74 -9.90 7.54
C ASP A 203 -5.38 -11.17 6.75
N VAL A 204 -5.39 -11.07 5.41
CA VAL A 204 -5.03 -12.18 4.50
C VAL A 204 -3.60 -12.65 4.75
N PHE A 205 -2.65 -11.73 4.86
CA PHE A 205 -1.25 -12.03 5.11
C PHE A 205 -1.07 -12.76 6.44
N THR A 206 -1.71 -12.26 7.50
CA THR A 206 -1.65 -12.86 8.83
C THR A 206 -2.19 -14.29 8.83
N ASP A 207 -3.29 -14.53 8.14
CA ASP A 207 -3.90 -15.87 8.04
C ASP A 207 -3.03 -16.84 7.23
N ILE A 208 -2.49 -16.43 6.10
CA ILE A 208 -1.59 -17.27 5.29
C ILE A 208 -0.32 -17.59 6.09
N MET A 209 0.23 -16.62 6.81
CA MET A 209 1.46 -16.82 7.59
C MET A 209 1.26 -17.74 8.80
N LYS A 210 0.04 -17.83 9.35
CA LYS A 210 -0.27 -18.79 10.44
C LYS A 210 -0.46 -20.21 9.94
N ARG A 211 -0.98 -20.40 8.73
CA ARG A 211 -1.31 -21.73 8.15
C ARG A 211 -0.10 -22.46 7.57
N THR A 212 0.97 -21.75 7.30
CA THR A 212 2.21 -22.25 6.66
C THR A 212 3.37 -22.23 7.63
#